data_ac0162c16770890bf5d4db397f9953b3
#
_entry.id   ac0162c16770890bf5d4db397f9953b3
#
_cell.length_a   1.000
_cell.length_b   1.000
_cell.length_c   1.000
_cell.angle_alpha   90.00
_cell.angle_beta   90.00
_cell.angle_gamma   90.00
#
_symmetry.space_group_name_H-M   'P 1'
#
loop_
_entity.id
_entity.type
_entity.pdbx_description
1 polymer ?
#
loop_
_entity_poly.entity_id
_entity_poly.type
_entity_poly.pdbx_seq_one_letter_code
_entity_poly.pdbx_strand_id
1 'polypeptide(L)'
;MFISAQDKVILDVVSGENLNNRVASDMQYVFQKFTKGEVHFDNGRKSSSILNYNMLLGEMQFIDNEMVLSLATLKDIYMIIINDRKFFPYNNSEFCEELYTTEDVRLCVKRNARPLEQSKAGAMGIETSTRPSTTYNSIDNLSGVRNDLEVQRKILVSVKDTYYLMNKGKYYQIKNQKSFTKLFPTQNSKIESYVIEHNTDFKNEEELQALLVYCSNL
;
A
#
# COMPACT_ATOMS: atom_id res chain seq x y z
N MET A 1 2.47 3.23 -17.09
CA MET A 1 1.83 1.91 -17.00
C MET A 1 1.31 1.82 -15.58
N PHE A 2 0.00 1.93 -15.38
CA PHE A 2 -0.60 1.86 -14.04
C PHE A 2 -0.70 0.37 -13.68
N ILE A 3 -0.13 -0.01 -12.55
CA ILE A 3 -0.26 -1.37 -12.02
C ILE A 3 -1.71 -1.51 -11.56
N SER A 4 -2.45 -2.42 -12.21
CA SER A 4 -3.82 -2.76 -11.81
C SER A 4 -3.83 -3.35 -10.40
N ALA A 5 -4.86 -3.09 -9.60
CA ALA A 5 -5.00 -3.42 -8.17
C ALA A 5 -4.93 -4.92 -7.80
N GLN A 6 -4.42 -5.80 -8.66
CA GLN A 6 -4.37 -7.25 -8.45
C GLN A 6 -3.10 -7.94 -8.96
N ASP A 7 -1.98 -7.22 -9.14
CA ASP A 7 -0.74 -7.89 -9.54
C ASP A 7 -0.20 -8.74 -8.38
N LYS A 8 -0.18 -10.05 -8.60
CA LYS A 8 0.37 -11.04 -7.68
C LYS A 8 1.64 -11.61 -8.29
N VAL A 9 2.75 -11.51 -7.58
CA VAL A 9 4.02 -12.13 -7.99
C VAL A 9 4.45 -13.16 -6.97
N ILE A 10 4.85 -14.33 -7.46
CA ILE A 10 5.40 -15.42 -6.63
C ILE A 10 6.91 -15.22 -6.59
N LEU A 11 7.46 -15.13 -5.39
CA LEU A 11 8.90 -15.05 -5.13
C LEU A 11 9.38 -16.32 -4.44
N ASP A 12 10.45 -16.92 -4.95
CA ASP A 12 11.18 -17.98 -4.25
C ASP A 12 12.17 -17.30 -3.28
N VAL A 13 11.98 -17.47 -1.99
CA VAL A 13 12.80 -16.86 -0.93
C VAL A 13 13.48 -17.93 -0.10
N VAL A 14 14.80 -17.79 0.08
CA VAL A 14 15.61 -18.65 0.94
C VAL A 14 15.48 -18.17 2.40
N SER A 15 15.51 -19.11 3.36
CA SER A 15 15.42 -18.78 4.79
C SER A 15 16.53 -17.78 5.19
N GLY A 16 16.15 -16.67 5.82
CA GLY A 16 17.07 -15.60 6.24
C GLY A 16 17.30 -14.48 5.22
N GLU A 17 16.76 -14.59 4.02
CA GLU A 17 16.85 -13.54 2.99
C GLU A 17 15.89 -12.37 3.29
N ASN A 18 16.37 -11.13 3.08
CA ASN A 18 15.56 -9.94 3.25
C ASN A 18 14.63 -9.77 2.03
N LEU A 19 13.31 -9.81 2.26
CA LEU A 19 12.29 -9.63 1.23
C LEU A 19 12.45 -8.34 0.42
N ASN A 20 12.89 -7.26 1.05
CA ASN A 20 13.09 -5.98 0.38
C ASN A 20 14.11 -6.06 -0.77
N ASN A 21 15.03 -7.03 -0.73
CA ASN A 21 16.04 -7.20 -1.77
C ASN A 21 15.56 -8.05 -2.95
N ARG A 22 14.43 -8.74 -2.80
CA ARG A 22 13.90 -9.68 -3.80
C ARG A 22 12.64 -9.18 -4.50
N VAL A 23 11.89 -8.30 -3.86
CA VAL A 23 10.69 -7.71 -4.47
C VAL A 23 11.13 -6.75 -5.57
N ALA A 24 10.60 -6.93 -6.77
CA ALA A 24 10.86 -6.04 -7.88
C ALA A 24 10.50 -4.58 -7.48
N SER A 25 11.29 -3.63 -7.93
CA SER A 25 11.17 -2.22 -7.51
C SER A 25 9.80 -1.61 -7.81
N ASP A 26 9.14 -2.06 -8.88
CA ASP A 26 7.79 -1.66 -9.28
C ASP A 26 6.68 -2.19 -8.36
N MET A 27 6.96 -3.26 -7.59
CA MET A 27 6.06 -3.77 -6.56
C MET A 27 6.40 -3.25 -5.16
N GLN A 28 7.63 -2.83 -4.95
CA GLN A 28 8.08 -2.27 -3.67
C GLN A 28 7.76 -0.79 -3.58
N TYR A 29 7.91 -0.05 -4.67
CA TYR A 29 7.82 1.40 -4.69
C TYR A 29 6.71 1.90 -5.61
N VAL A 30 6.12 3.04 -5.23
CA VAL A 30 5.12 3.74 -6.05
C VAL A 30 5.71 4.32 -7.33
N PHE A 31 6.96 4.77 -7.29
CA PHE A 31 7.67 5.28 -8.45
C PHE A 31 8.81 4.34 -8.84
N GLN A 32 9.05 4.17 -10.14
CA GLN A 32 10.14 3.32 -10.65
C GLN A 32 11.53 3.75 -10.16
N LYS A 33 11.69 5.03 -9.82
CA LYS A 33 12.94 5.62 -9.33
C LYS A 33 12.63 6.56 -8.17
N PHE A 34 13.59 6.69 -7.27
CA PHE A 34 13.61 7.81 -6.34
C PHE A 34 13.67 9.11 -7.12
N THR A 35 12.78 10.02 -6.82
CA THR A 35 12.51 11.23 -7.62
C THR A 35 12.51 12.45 -6.71
N LYS A 36 12.94 13.60 -7.24
CA LYS A 36 12.90 14.86 -6.51
C LYS A 36 11.47 15.17 -6.11
N GLY A 37 11.27 15.45 -4.82
CA GLY A 37 10.00 15.84 -4.26
C GLY A 37 10.18 16.90 -3.18
N GLU A 38 9.07 17.41 -2.68
CA GLU A 38 9.00 18.41 -1.62
C GLU A 38 8.23 17.89 -0.42
N VAL A 39 8.81 18.04 0.76
CA VAL A 39 8.16 17.81 2.05
C VAL A 39 7.67 19.18 2.56
N HIS A 40 6.37 19.32 2.77
CA HIS A 40 5.72 20.50 3.32
C HIS A 40 5.37 20.25 4.78
N PHE A 41 5.79 21.16 5.64
CA PHE A 41 5.56 21.07 7.08
C PHE A 41 4.40 21.97 7.52
N ASP A 42 3.76 21.65 8.66
CA ASP A 42 2.63 22.40 9.23
C ASP A 42 2.98 23.87 9.52
N ASN A 43 4.25 24.17 9.81
CA ASN A 43 4.75 25.50 10.05
C ASN A 43 5.05 26.31 8.76
N GLY A 44 4.67 25.80 7.59
CA GLY A 44 4.90 26.42 6.28
C GLY A 44 6.31 26.21 5.72
N ARG A 45 7.25 25.60 6.46
CA ARG A 45 8.58 25.24 5.95
C ARG A 45 8.45 24.20 4.85
N LYS A 46 9.37 24.25 3.88
CA LYS A 46 9.51 23.23 2.82
C LYS A 46 10.94 22.70 2.82
N SER A 47 11.09 21.43 2.44
CA SER A 47 12.38 20.78 2.23
C SER A 47 12.30 19.92 0.97
N SER A 48 13.33 19.97 0.13
CA SER A 48 13.42 19.11 -1.06
C SER A 48 14.35 17.94 -0.81
N SER A 49 13.95 16.77 -1.28
CA SER A 49 14.77 15.55 -1.22
C SER A 49 14.47 14.63 -2.40
N ILE A 50 15.26 13.58 -2.55
CA ILE A 50 15.03 12.51 -3.51
C ILE A 50 14.22 11.42 -2.80
N LEU A 51 12.94 11.28 -3.15
CA LEU A 51 11.93 10.55 -2.38
C LEU A 51 11.32 9.39 -3.18
N ASN A 52 10.83 8.37 -2.47
CA ASN A 52 9.91 7.36 -2.97
C ASN A 52 9.05 6.81 -1.83
N TYR A 53 7.85 6.32 -2.14
CA TYR A 53 6.99 5.65 -1.15
C TYR A 53 7.15 4.13 -1.27
N ASN A 54 7.60 3.50 -0.19
CA ASN A 54 7.75 2.06 -0.08
C ASN A 54 6.42 1.43 0.37
N MET A 55 5.75 0.73 -0.55
CA MET A 55 4.44 0.09 -0.31
C MET A 55 4.52 -1.13 0.61
N LEU A 56 5.68 -1.81 0.69
CA LEU A 56 5.88 -2.97 1.58
C LEU A 56 5.99 -2.55 3.03
N LEU A 57 6.71 -1.45 3.28
CA LEU A 57 6.94 -0.93 4.63
C LEU A 57 5.86 0.08 5.05
N GLY A 58 5.13 0.65 4.08
CA GLY A 58 4.18 1.74 4.31
C GLY A 58 4.88 3.06 4.65
N GLU A 59 6.10 3.28 4.18
CA GLU A 59 6.96 4.38 4.60
C GLU A 59 7.39 5.26 3.42
N MET A 60 7.47 6.57 3.66
CA MET A 60 8.15 7.48 2.74
C MET A 60 9.66 7.39 3.00
N GLN A 61 10.42 7.10 1.96
CA GLN A 61 11.87 6.96 2.00
C GLN A 61 12.55 8.05 1.18
N PHE A 62 13.77 8.39 1.58
CA PHE A 62 14.62 9.37 0.90
C PHE A 62 16.05 8.88 0.79
N ILE A 63 16.80 9.46 -0.16
CA ILE A 63 18.23 9.17 -0.32
C ILE A 63 19.03 10.27 0.37
N ASP A 64 19.92 9.85 1.27
CA ASP A 64 20.95 10.69 1.88
C ASP A 64 22.29 9.98 1.84
N ASN A 65 23.32 10.62 1.26
CA ASN A 65 24.67 10.06 1.10
C ASN A 65 24.64 8.60 0.56
N GLU A 66 23.90 8.37 -0.53
CA GLU A 66 23.73 7.06 -1.20
C GLU A 66 22.98 6.00 -0.35
N MET A 67 22.54 6.34 0.84
CA MET A 67 21.72 5.46 1.71
C MET A 67 20.24 5.76 1.56
N VAL A 68 19.45 4.70 1.55
CA VAL A 68 17.97 4.82 1.61
C VAL A 68 17.55 4.84 3.07
N LEU A 69 16.95 5.94 3.49
CA LEU A 69 16.48 6.17 4.85
C LEU A 69 14.96 6.41 4.86
N SER A 70 14.28 5.97 5.91
CA SER A 70 12.86 6.25 6.13
C SER A 70 12.66 7.56 6.88
N LEU A 71 11.59 8.31 6.55
CA LEU A 71 11.20 9.47 7.34
C LEU A 71 10.73 9.01 8.72
N ALA A 72 11.54 9.30 9.73
CA ALA A 72 11.36 8.78 11.09
C ALA A 72 10.17 9.43 11.85
N THR A 73 9.81 10.67 11.49
CA THR A 73 8.77 11.44 12.19
C THR A 73 7.88 12.15 11.20
N LEU A 74 6.58 11.84 11.25
CA LEU A 74 5.56 12.49 10.39
C LEU A 74 4.79 13.60 11.13
N LYS A 75 5.08 13.83 12.41
CA LYS A 75 4.27 14.67 13.31
C LYS A 75 4.05 16.10 12.80
N ASP A 76 5.04 16.65 12.11
CA ASP A 76 5.00 18.03 11.64
C ASP A 76 4.90 18.12 10.12
N ILE A 77 4.63 16.99 9.44
CA ILE A 77 4.49 16.94 7.98
C ILE A 77 3.03 17.14 7.62
N TYR A 78 2.77 18.22 6.87
CA TYR A 78 1.46 18.48 6.29
C TYR A 78 1.19 17.61 5.07
N MET A 79 2.13 17.58 4.09
CA MET A 79 2.04 16.74 2.89
C MET A 79 3.41 16.58 2.24
N ILE A 80 3.52 15.60 1.35
CA ILE A 80 4.67 15.40 0.47
C ILE A 80 4.20 15.42 -0.97
N ILE A 81 4.94 16.09 -1.85
CA ILE A 81 4.66 16.16 -3.29
C ILE A 81 5.81 15.50 -4.04
N ILE A 82 5.49 14.53 -4.90
CA ILE A 82 6.44 13.86 -5.80
C ILE A 82 5.78 13.78 -7.18
N ASN A 83 6.36 14.40 -8.21
CA ASN A 83 5.80 14.40 -9.57
C ASN A 83 4.29 14.71 -9.60
N ASP A 84 3.88 15.82 -9.07
CA ASP A 84 2.47 16.26 -9.02
C ASP A 84 1.51 15.38 -8.19
N ARG A 85 1.98 14.24 -7.66
CA ARG A 85 1.22 13.40 -6.75
C ARG A 85 1.44 13.87 -5.31
N LYS A 86 0.34 13.96 -4.56
CA LYS A 86 0.34 14.45 -3.18
C LYS A 86 0.07 13.32 -2.21
N PHE A 87 0.90 13.22 -1.20
CA PHE A 87 0.82 12.20 -0.14
C PHE A 87 0.57 12.90 1.20
N PHE A 88 -0.48 12.50 1.89
CA PHE A 88 -0.85 13.03 3.21
C PHE A 88 -0.60 11.99 4.29
N PRO A 89 -0.07 12.37 5.45
CA PRO A 89 0.06 11.46 6.58
C PRO A 89 -1.30 10.83 6.93
N TYR A 90 -1.32 9.48 6.99
CA TYR A 90 -2.51 8.71 7.35
C TYR A 90 -2.49 8.31 8.83
N ASN A 91 -1.31 7.95 9.32
CA ASN A 91 -1.01 7.64 10.71
C ASN A 91 0.45 8.01 11.02
N ASN A 92 1.04 7.39 12.04
CA ASN A 92 2.41 7.72 12.48
C ASN A 92 3.52 7.34 11.48
N SER A 93 3.25 6.54 10.47
CA SER A 93 4.25 6.07 9.50
C SER A 93 3.76 6.02 8.06
N GLU A 94 2.47 5.81 7.85
CA GLU A 94 1.89 5.57 6.54
C GLU A 94 1.33 6.85 5.91
N PHE A 95 1.21 6.83 4.58
CA PHE A 95 0.63 7.92 3.80
C PHE A 95 -0.56 7.44 2.96
N CYS A 96 -1.51 8.36 2.72
CA CYS A 96 -2.52 8.24 1.67
C CYS A 96 -2.17 9.19 0.53
N GLU A 97 -2.23 8.71 -0.69
CA GLU A 97 -2.10 9.53 -1.90
C GLU A 97 -3.45 10.17 -2.26
N GLU A 98 -3.44 11.46 -2.56
CA GLU A 98 -4.61 12.17 -3.07
C GLU A 98 -4.86 11.78 -4.54
N LEU A 99 -6.09 11.33 -4.82
CA LEU A 99 -6.55 11.05 -6.18
C LEU A 99 -7.38 12.20 -6.75
N TYR A 100 -8.25 12.75 -5.91
CA TYR A 100 -9.12 13.85 -6.28
C TYR A 100 -9.55 14.64 -5.03
N THR A 101 -9.78 15.93 -5.17
CA THR A 101 -10.24 16.78 -4.07
C THR A 101 -11.36 17.71 -4.51
N THR A 102 -12.35 17.85 -3.65
CA THR A 102 -13.39 18.87 -3.71
C THR A 102 -13.13 19.92 -2.61
N GLU A 103 -14.00 20.90 -2.42
CA GLU A 103 -13.86 21.87 -1.32
C GLU A 103 -13.86 21.21 0.06
N ASP A 104 -14.71 20.18 0.26
CA ASP A 104 -14.93 19.58 1.58
C ASP A 104 -14.29 18.20 1.75
N VAL A 105 -14.11 17.44 0.66
CA VAL A 105 -13.76 16.03 0.71
C VAL A 105 -12.61 15.73 -0.25
N ARG A 106 -11.68 14.91 0.22
CA ARG A 106 -10.57 14.38 -0.58
C ARG A 106 -10.70 12.88 -0.73
N LEU A 107 -10.64 12.39 -1.96
CA LEU A 107 -10.49 10.96 -2.27
C LEU A 107 -9.01 10.60 -2.20
N CYS A 108 -8.68 9.62 -1.38
CA CYS A 108 -7.32 9.16 -1.18
C CYS A 108 -7.20 7.66 -1.36
N VAL A 109 -6.03 7.19 -1.80
CA VAL A 109 -5.67 5.77 -1.85
C VAL A 109 -4.48 5.48 -0.95
N LYS A 110 -4.58 4.43 -0.16
CA LYS A 110 -3.45 3.83 0.54
C LYS A 110 -2.99 2.61 -0.24
N ARG A 111 -1.81 2.69 -0.83
CA ARG A 111 -1.19 1.62 -1.61
C ARG A 111 -0.33 0.77 -0.68
N ASN A 112 -0.61 -0.54 -0.64
CA ASN A 112 0.15 -1.47 0.18
C ASN A 112 0.54 -2.69 -0.63
N ALA A 113 1.78 -3.11 -0.49
CA ALA A 113 2.23 -4.43 -0.91
C ALA A 113 2.29 -5.33 0.33
N ARG A 114 1.74 -6.54 0.23
CA ARG A 114 1.74 -7.49 1.35
C ARG A 114 2.31 -8.82 0.91
N PRO A 115 3.31 -9.34 1.62
CA PRO A 115 3.73 -10.72 1.43
C PRO A 115 2.64 -11.65 1.98
N LEU A 116 2.18 -12.58 1.12
CA LEU A 116 1.30 -13.67 1.50
C LEU A 116 2.15 -14.94 1.45
N GLU A 117 2.38 -15.58 2.60
CA GLU A 117 3.06 -16.88 2.60
C GLU A 117 2.22 -17.91 1.85
N GLN A 118 2.74 -18.44 0.74
CA GLN A 118 2.19 -19.63 0.11
C GLN A 118 3.00 -20.85 0.55
N SER A 119 2.31 -21.78 1.18
CA SER A 119 2.64 -23.17 1.52
C SER A 119 4.11 -23.61 1.46
N LYS A 120 4.56 -24.20 2.54
CA LYS A 120 5.77 -25.01 2.59
C LYS A 120 5.57 -26.21 1.67
N ALA A 121 6.50 -26.44 0.74
CA ALA A 121 6.60 -27.75 0.09
C ALA A 121 6.88 -28.77 1.20
N GLY A 122 5.92 -29.64 1.48
CA GLY A 122 6.12 -30.74 2.42
C GLY A 122 7.21 -31.68 1.90
N ALA A 123 7.90 -32.40 2.76
CA ALA A 123 9.04 -33.28 2.48
C ALA A 123 8.78 -34.40 1.43
N MET A 124 7.65 -34.39 0.74
CA MET A 124 7.27 -35.34 -0.33
C MET A 124 6.51 -34.66 -1.48
N GLY A 125 6.64 -33.33 -1.67
CA GLY A 125 5.99 -32.62 -2.80
C GLY A 125 4.46 -32.50 -2.68
N ILE A 126 3.87 -32.77 -1.53
CA ILE A 126 2.43 -32.63 -1.27
C ILE A 126 2.18 -31.25 -0.67
N GLU A 127 1.43 -30.40 -1.37
CA GLU A 127 1.00 -29.11 -0.87
C GLU A 127 -0.03 -29.28 0.26
N THR A 128 0.34 -28.97 1.49
CA THR A 128 -0.59 -28.96 2.62
C THR A 128 -0.82 -27.52 3.08
N SER A 129 -2.06 -27.05 2.96
CA SER A 129 -2.53 -25.78 3.52
C SER A 129 -2.82 -25.96 5.01
N THR A 130 -1.84 -25.75 5.88
CA THR A 130 -2.06 -25.74 7.34
C THR A 130 -1.37 -24.56 8.00
N ARG A 131 -2.03 -24.04 9.06
CA ARG A 131 -1.69 -22.87 9.88
C ARG A 131 -0.23 -22.86 10.37
N PRO A 132 0.34 -21.69 10.73
CA PRO A 132 1.74 -21.58 11.10
C PRO A 132 2.03 -22.40 12.35
N SER A 133 2.82 -23.44 12.20
CA SER A 133 3.45 -24.20 13.28
C SER A 133 4.90 -23.75 13.39
N THR A 134 5.39 -23.60 14.60
CA THR A 134 6.78 -23.27 14.94
C THR A 134 7.75 -24.13 14.13
N THR A 135 8.61 -23.50 13.35
CA THR A 135 9.50 -24.19 12.41
C THR A 135 10.81 -24.50 13.09
N TYR A 136 11.16 -25.78 13.21
CA TYR A 136 12.52 -26.20 13.50
C TYR A 136 13.36 -26.02 12.22
N ASN A 137 14.40 -25.17 12.30
CA ASN A 137 15.28 -24.88 11.17
C ASN A 137 16.45 -25.87 11.00
N SER A 138 16.57 -26.85 11.90
CA SER A 138 17.62 -27.86 11.83
C SER A 138 17.11 -29.22 12.35
N ILE A 139 17.60 -30.30 11.73
CA ILE A 139 17.46 -31.66 12.22
C ILE A 139 18.86 -32.15 12.58
N ASP A 140 19.10 -32.42 13.87
CA ASP A 140 20.33 -33.03 14.31
C ASP A 140 20.22 -34.54 14.06
N ASN A 141 21.05 -35.05 13.17
CA ASN A 141 21.19 -36.49 12.94
C ASN A 141 22.08 -37.10 14.02
N LEU A 142 21.85 -38.40 14.37
CA LEU A 142 22.62 -39.19 15.29
C LEU A 142 24.15 -39.23 15.03
N SER A 143 24.60 -38.76 13.85
CA SER A 143 25.99 -38.65 13.41
C SER A 143 26.60 -37.25 13.62
N GLY A 144 25.93 -36.32 14.29
CA GLY A 144 26.45 -34.98 14.61
C GLY A 144 26.67 -34.07 13.37
N VAL A 145 26.13 -34.42 12.19
CA VAL A 145 26.18 -33.57 11.01
C VAL A 145 24.93 -32.70 11.00
N ARG A 146 25.15 -31.40 11.17
CA ARG A 146 24.09 -30.39 11.06
C ARG A 146 23.75 -30.20 9.58
N ASN A 147 22.64 -30.72 9.15
CA ASN A 147 22.10 -30.41 7.82
C ASN A 147 21.20 -29.19 7.96
N ASP A 148 21.66 -28.04 7.52
CA ASP A 148 20.82 -26.87 7.31
C ASP A 148 19.87 -27.18 6.16
N LEU A 149 18.61 -27.40 6.51
CA LEU A 149 17.55 -27.53 5.50
C LEU A 149 17.33 -26.14 4.88
N GLU A 150 17.83 -25.94 3.67
CA GLU A 150 17.43 -24.80 2.86
C GLU A 150 15.92 -24.89 2.58
N VAL A 151 15.14 -24.27 3.46
CA VAL A 151 13.70 -24.17 3.26
C VAL A 151 13.44 -23.09 2.24
N GLN A 152 13.29 -23.46 0.98
CA GLN A 152 12.79 -22.57 -0.05
C GLN A 152 11.32 -22.25 0.28
N ARG A 153 11.03 -21.00 0.54
CA ARG A 153 9.65 -20.51 0.75
C ARG A 153 9.21 -19.75 -0.48
N LYS A 154 8.06 -20.12 -1.01
CA LYS A 154 7.38 -19.30 -2.01
C LYS A 154 6.58 -18.23 -1.31
N ILE A 155 6.92 -16.97 -1.57
CA ILE A 155 6.19 -15.82 -1.04
C ILE A 155 5.46 -15.16 -2.20
N LEU A 156 4.16 -15.06 -2.08
CA LEU A 156 3.32 -14.30 -2.99
C LEU A 156 3.28 -12.85 -2.47
N VAL A 157 3.72 -11.89 -3.26
CA VAL A 157 3.52 -10.47 -2.96
C VAL A 157 2.28 -10.00 -3.71
N SER A 158 1.36 -9.37 -2.99
CA SER A 158 0.11 -8.82 -3.54
C SER A 158 0.06 -7.34 -3.23
N VAL A 159 -0.13 -6.52 -4.26
CA VAL A 159 -0.45 -5.09 -4.11
C VAL A 159 -1.95 -4.98 -3.85
N LYS A 160 -2.32 -4.22 -2.82
CA LYS A 160 -3.70 -3.96 -2.44
C LYS A 160 -3.91 -2.48 -2.18
N ASP A 161 -4.77 -1.87 -2.97
CA ASP A 161 -5.22 -0.52 -2.77
C ASP A 161 -6.42 -0.47 -1.81
N THR A 162 -6.41 0.53 -0.94
CA THR A 162 -7.51 0.78 -0.03
C THR A 162 -7.89 2.25 -0.12
N TYR A 163 -9.14 2.52 -0.48
CA TYR A 163 -9.63 3.87 -0.74
C TYR A 163 -10.28 4.49 0.48
N TYR A 164 -10.12 5.80 0.62
CA TYR A 164 -10.66 6.59 1.73
C TYR A 164 -11.22 7.91 1.21
N LEU A 165 -12.29 8.36 1.87
CA LEU A 165 -12.66 9.77 1.84
C LEU A 165 -12.06 10.46 3.07
N MET A 166 -11.35 11.56 2.88
CA MET A 166 -10.82 12.38 3.96
C MET A 166 -11.61 13.68 4.05
N ASN A 167 -12.16 13.94 5.25
CA ASN A 167 -12.87 15.17 5.56
C ASN A 167 -12.38 15.70 6.90
N LYS A 168 -11.97 16.97 6.96
CA LYS A 168 -11.47 17.64 8.17
C LYS A 168 -10.41 16.84 8.93
N GLY A 169 -9.45 16.23 8.20
CA GLY A 169 -8.36 15.44 8.76
C GLY A 169 -8.75 14.03 9.21
N LYS A 170 -10.00 13.59 9.03
CA LYS A 170 -10.46 12.24 9.38
C LYS A 170 -10.61 11.39 8.11
N TYR A 171 -10.11 10.15 8.17
CA TYR A 171 -10.18 9.19 7.09
C TYR A 171 -11.36 8.20 7.28
N TYR A 172 -12.18 8.06 6.26
CA TYR A 172 -13.33 7.15 6.21
C TYR A 172 -13.12 6.14 5.10
N GLN A 173 -12.88 4.89 5.46
CA GLN A 173 -12.63 3.83 4.48
C GLN A 173 -13.84 3.58 3.59
N ILE A 174 -13.61 3.55 2.27
CA ILE A 174 -14.59 3.16 1.26
C ILE A 174 -14.52 1.65 1.08
N LYS A 175 -15.63 0.96 1.33
CA LYS A 175 -15.78 -0.49 1.11
C LYS A 175 -16.90 -0.82 0.14
N ASN A 176 -17.90 0.04 0.11
CA ASN A 176 -19.13 -0.08 -0.67
C ASN A 176 -19.89 1.24 -0.64
N GLN A 177 -21.01 1.32 -1.32
CA GLN A 177 -21.90 2.47 -1.37
C GLN A 177 -22.26 3.02 0.03
N LYS A 178 -22.67 2.16 0.96
CA LYS A 178 -23.03 2.58 2.32
C LYS A 178 -21.90 3.29 3.06
N SER A 179 -20.66 2.87 2.85
CA SER A 179 -19.50 3.53 3.46
C SER A 179 -19.17 4.86 2.80
N PHE A 180 -19.41 4.98 1.49
CA PHE A 180 -19.20 6.21 0.73
C PHE A 180 -20.24 7.28 1.10
N THR A 181 -21.52 6.92 1.13
CA THR A 181 -22.64 7.85 1.37
C THR A 181 -22.68 8.44 2.78
N LYS A 182 -21.91 7.89 3.73
CA LYS A 182 -21.82 8.46 5.10
C LYS A 182 -21.41 9.94 5.13
N LEU A 183 -20.63 10.40 4.16
CA LEU A 183 -20.21 11.79 4.06
C LEU A 183 -21.17 12.65 3.22
N PHE A 184 -22.18 12.02 2.59
CA PHE A 184 -23.16 12.70 1.72
C PHE A 184 -24.61 12.34 2.10
N PRO A 185 -25.03 12.58 3.35
CA PRO A 185 -26.32 12.08 3.85
C PRO A 185 -27.52 12.64 3.10
N THR A 186 -27.44 13.88 2.61
CA THR A 186 -28.51 14.55 1.87
C THR A 186 -28.60 14.11 0.40
N GLN A 187 -27.56 13.48 -0.11
CA GLN A 187 -27.45 13.09 -1.53
C GLN A 187 -27.57 11.57 -1.75
N ASN A 188 -27.91 10.81 -0.69
CA ASN A 188 -27.87 9.36 -0.71
C ASN A 188 -28.67 8.74 -1.87
N SER A 189 -29.90 9.19 -2.14
CA SER A 189 -30.73 8.64 -3.23
C SER A 189 -30.13 8.91 -4.61
N LYS A 190 -29.54 10.08 -4.83
CA LYS A 190 -28.89 10.41 -6.11
C LYS A 190 -27.63 9.57 -6.33
N ILE A 191 -26.83 9.38 -5.27
CA ILE A 191 -25.63 8.53 -5.30
C ILE A 191 -26.03 7.07 -5.58
N GLU A 192 -27.11 6.58 -4.97
CA GLU A 192 -27.63 5.23 -5.23
C GLU A 192 -28.03 5.04 -6.68
N SER A 193 -28.79 5.97 -7.25
CA SER A 193 -29.15 5.94 -8.67
C SER A 193 -27.92 5.92 -9.57
N TYR A 194 -26.94 6.78 -9.33
CA TYR A 194 -25.69 6.83 -10.08
C TYR A 194 -24.91 5.50 -10.02
N VAL A 195 -24.76 4.92 -8.81
CA VAL A 195 -24.04 3.66 -8.59
C VAL A 195 -24.69 2.50 -9.34
N ILE A 196 -26.03 2.44 -9.36
CA ILE A 196 -26.79 1.42 -10.09
C ILE A 196 -26.64 1.62 -11.60
N GLU A 197 -26.82 2.84 -12.10
CA GLU A 197 -26.76 3.18 -13.53
C GLU A 197 -25.38 2.89 -14.13
N HIS A 198 -24.31 3.23 -13.41
CA HIS A 198 -22.93 3.06 -13.86
C HIS A 198 -22.28 1.75 -13.40
N ASN A 199 -22.99 0.91 -12.63
CA ASN A 199 -22.45 -0.32 -12.03
C ASN A 199 -21.10 -0.10 -11.32
N THR A 200 -21.00 0.95 -10.50
CA THR A 200 -19.76 1.46 -9.91
C THR A 200 -19.06 0.42 -9.04
N ASP A 201 -17.81 0.08 -9.39
CA ASP A 201 -16.93 -0.75 -8.57
C ASP A 201 -16.16 0.12 -7.56
N PHE A 202 -16.42 -0.05 -6.28
CA PHE A 202 -15.76 0.66 -5.18
C PHE A 202 -14.29 0.24 -4.96
N LYS A 203 -13.75 -0.60 -5.83
CA LYS A 203 -12.31 -0.95 -5.88
C LYS A 203 -11.62 -0.36 -7.10
N ASN A 204 -12.34 0.33 -7.96
CA ASN A 204 -11.81 0.99 -9.14
C ASN A 204 -11.58 2.46 -8.85
N GLU A 205 -10.34 2.91 -9.04
CA GLU A 205 -9.90 4.29 -8.77
C GLU A 205 -10.65 5.31 -9.62
N GLU A 206 -10.75 5.06 -10.92
CA GLU A 206 -11.36 5.98 -11.89
C GLU A 206 -12.87 6.13 -11.64
N GLU A 207 -13.55 5.03 -11.30
CA GLU A 207 -14.98 5.03 -11.00
C GLU A 207 -15.30 5.75 -9.68
N LEU A 208 -14.44 5.59 -8.67
CA LEU A 208 -14.57 6.33 -7.41
C LEU A 208 -14.33 7.83 -7.62
N GLN A 209 -13.37 8.20 -8.48
CA GLN A 209 -13.12 9.59 -8.84
C GLN A 209 -14.32 10.19 -9.58
N ALA A 210 -14.86 9.47 -10.58
CA ALA A 210 -16.05 9.90 -11.32
C ALA A 210 -17.28 10.07 -10.40
N LEU A 211 -17.47 9.14 -9.46
CA LEU A 211 -18.54 9.24 -8.46
C LEU A 211 -18.37 10.48 -7.57
N LEU A 212 -17.15 10.79 -7.12
CA LEU A 212 -16.92 11.99 -6.30
C LEU A 212 -17.10 13.28 -7.09
N VAL A 213 -16.68 13.31 -8.37
CA VAL A 213 -16.97 14.43 -9.29
C VAL A 213 -18.47 14.64 -9.45
N TYR A 214 -19.24 13.56 -9.63
CA TYR A 214 -20.70 13.64 -9.67
C TYR A 214 -21.29 14.25 -8.40
N CYS A 215 -20.81 13.79 -7.23
CA CYS A 215 -21.27 14.32 -5.92
C CYS A 215 -20.95 15.81 -5.74
N SER A 216 -19.84 16.30 -6.28
CA SER A 216 -19.47 17.73 -6.17
C SER A 216 -20.33 18.66 -7.03
N ASN A 217 -21.08 18.11 -7.99
CA ASN A 217 -21.97 18.85 -8.90
C ASN A 217 -23.45 18.76 -8.49
N LEU A 218 -23.77 18.12 -7.36
CA LEU A 218 -25.14 17.98 -6.86
C LEU A 218 -25.58 19.13 -5.96
#